data_9e759f2cef7f2065e92fddb1db8888ea
#
_entry.id   9e759f2cef7f2065e92fddb1db8888ea
#
_cell.length_a   1.000
_cell.length_b   1.000
_cell.length_c   1.000
_cell.angle_alpha   90.00
_cell.angle_beta   90.00
_cell.angle_gamma   90.00
#
_symmetry.space_group_name_H-M   'P 1'
#
loop_
_entity.id
_entity.type
_entity.pdbx_description
1 polymer ?
#
loop_
_entity_poly.entity_id
_entity_poly.type
_entity_poly.pdbx_seq_one_letter_code
_entity_poly.pdbx_strand_id
1 'polypeptide(L)'
;MINEATRRFVREHADDDVRQLALRGCKDADVDLTMALQQIQGRQTARSKLPSWAAVNDIVYPPHLSMEQCSSELTARYKASVVEALGGNRQKLVDLTGGFGVDFYWMAQVFQTAVYVEQQAFLRDIAAANFATLDLKAEIVAGDASDYLHHLDSASLIFLDPARRDNHGARTYGITDCSPNVLTMKDELLSKADHVMLKLSPMLDWRKAVVDVGLQRVKEVHIVAVKNECKELLLVLSNTPSDHQKVVCVNDGSIDVFPLDGDEPLVTTWQGSLIGTWLYEPHAALMKAGLFGQLAQRYHVSPLAHNSHLFVAQQPVEGFPGRSFRIVDCSSMNKHELHQKIMPLRQANISVRNFPLTVAALRQRLKLSEGGSNYVFATTLASGEKILIVATR
;
A
#
# COMPACT_ATOMS: atom_id res chain seq x y z
N MET A 1 -24.63 14.28 -16.27
CA MET A 1 -23.49 15.06 -16.82
C MET A 1 -23.46 16.43 -16.17
N ILE A 2 -22.29 17.00 -15.92
CA ILE A 2 -22.10 18.31 -15.27
C ILE A 2 -22.42 19.39 -16.31
N ASN A 3 -23.35 20.30 -16.01
CA ASN A 3 -23.69 21.41 -16.91
C ASN A 3 -22.60 22.51 -16.93
N GLU A 4 -22.63 23.42 -17.89
CA GLU A 4 -21.58 24.42 -18.10
C GLU A 4 -21.51 25.44 -16.96
N ALA A 5 -22.62 25.83 -16.35
CA ALA A 5 -22.64 26.73 -15.19
C ALA A 5 -21.89 26.12 -14.01
N THR A 6 -22.14 24.83 -13.71
CA THR A 6 -21.44 24.09 -12.67
C THR A 6 -19.95 23.91 -13.00
N ARG A 7 -19.58 23.60 -14.26
CA ARG A 7 -18.18 23.51 -14.68
C ARG A 7 -17.43 24.84 -14.49
N ARG A 8 -18.05 25.94 -14.88
CA ARG A 8 -17.49 27.29 -14.68
C ARG A 8 -17.26 27.58 -13.21
N PHE A 9 -18.25 27.31 -12.35
CA PHE A 9 -18.14 27.47 -10.90
C PHE A 9 -16.99 26.64 -10.34
N VAL A 10 -16.84 25.38 -10.75
CA VAL A 10 -15.71 24.50 -10.32
C VAL A 10 -14.36 25.09 -10.71
N ARG A 11 -14.24 25.64 -11.93
CA ARG A 11 -12.97 26.29 -12.38
C ARG A 11 -12.64 27.53 -11.56
N GLU A 12 -13.63 28.39 -11.32
CA GLU A 12 -13.46 29.65 -10.60
C GLU A 12 -13.11 29.43 -9.11
N HIS A 13 -13.59 28.35 -8.52
CA HIS A 13 -13.44 28.03 -7.10
C HIS A 13 -12.51 26.81 -6.82
N ALA A 14 -11.67 26.41 -7.77
CA ALA A 14 -10.87 25.19 -7.71
C ALA A 14 -9.90 25.14 -6.50
N ASP A 15 -9.52 26.30 -5.97
CA ASP A 15 -8.57 26.44 -4.84
C ASP A 15 -9.25 26.87 -3.54
N ASP A 16 -10.55 27.12 -3.54
CA ASP A 16 -11.28 27.58 -2.38
C ASP A 16 -11.52 26.45 -1.37
N ASP A 17 -11.68 26.82 -0.10
CA ASP A 17 -12.07 25.88 0.95
C ASP A 17 -13.52 25.38 0.72
N VAL A 18 -13.66 24.09 0.47
CA VAL A 18 -14.94 23.44 0.13
C VAL A 18 -15.99 23.63 1.24
N ARG A 19 -15.58 23.65 2.52
CA ARG A 19 -16.50 23.85 3.64
C ARG A 19 -17.02 25.28 3.68
N GLN A 20 -16.16 26.26 3.40
CA GLN A 20 -16.58 27.66 3.33
C GLN A 20 -17.50 27.90 2.13
N LEU A 21 -17.22 27.30 0.97
CA LEU A 21 -18.11 27.34 -0.19
C LEU A 21 -19.49 26.76 0.12
N ALA A 22 -19.52 25.61 0.79
CA ALA A 22 -20.79 24.98 1.20
C ALA A 22 -21.62 25.89 2.12
N LEU A 23 -20.98 26.61 3.05
CA LEU A 23 -21.64 27.55 3.97
C LEU A 23 -22.14 28.82 3.27
N ARG A 24 -21.39 29.34 2.28
CA ARG A 24 -21.77 30.54 1.51
C ARG A 24 -22.91 30.27 0.55
N GLY A 25 -23.02 29.05 0.06
CA GLY A 25 -23.95 28.69 -1.00
C GLY A 25 -23.57 29.26 -2.37
N CYS A 26 -24.46 29.10 -3.34
CA CYS A 26 -24.37 29.70 -4.67
C CYS A 26 -25.66 30.44 -4.98
N LYS A 27 -25.56 31.67 -5.56
CA LYS A 27 -26.73 32.47 -5.97
C LYS A 27 -27.20 32.11 -7.36
N ASP A 28 -26.37 31.47 -8.18
CA ASP A 28 -26.71 31.05 -9.54
C ASP A 28 -27.50 29.73 -9.44
N ALA A 29 -28.78 29.80 -9.82
CA ALA A 29 -29.70 28.67 -9.75
C ALA A 29 -29.36 27.55 -10.75
N ASP A 30 -28.56 27.85 -11.79
CA ASP A 30 -28.12 26.84 -12.77
C ASP A 30 -26.93 26.02 -12.29
N VAL A 31 -26.28 26.40 -11.17
CA VAL A 31 -25.20 25.68 -10.58
C VAL A 31 -25.70 24.57 -9.66
N ASP A 32 -25.39 23.32 -9.99
CA ASP A 32 -25.50 22.21 -9.02
C ASP A 32 -24.37 22.32 -7.99
N LEU A 33 -24.65 22.97 -6.87
CA LEU A 33 -23.66 23.21 -5.81
C LEU A 33 -23.13 21.90 -5.22
N THR A 34 -23.96 20.89 -5.02
CA THR A 34 -23.53 19.60 -4.48
C THR A 34 -22.50 18.93 -5.38
N MET A 35 -22.80 18.89 -6.68
CA MET A 35 -21.88 18.38 -7.68
C MET A 35 -20.61 19.25 -7.77
N ALA A 36 -20.74 20.58 -7.75
CA ALA A 36 -19.59 21.47 -7.80
C ALA A 36 -18.62 21.25 -6.63
N LEU A 37 -19.14 21.16 -5.40
CA LEU A 37 -18.33 20.90 -4.20
C LEU A 37 -17.62 19.53 -4.27
N GLN A 38 -18.32 18.50 -4.76
CA GLN A 38 -17.71 17.18 -4.99
C GLN A 38 -16.55 17.26 -5.99
N GLN A 39 -16.72 17.98 -7.11
CA GLN A 39 -15.68 18.12 -8.12
C GLN A 39 -14.48 18.92 -7.62
N ILE A 40 -14.69 20.01 -6.89
CA ILE A 40 -13.62 20.82 -6.29
C ILE A 40 -12.84 19.97 -5.30
N GLN A 41 -13.50 19.29 -4.38
CA GLN A 41 -12.86 18.40 -3.39
C GLN A 41 -12.10 17.25 -4.07
N GLY A 42 -12.72 16.62 -5.07
CA GLY A 42 -12.09 15.56 -5.85
C GLY A 42 -10.82 16.03 -6.54
N ARG A 43 -10.83 17.19 -7.20
CA ARG A 43 -9.66 17.78 -7.85
C ARG A 43 -8.55 18.15 -6.85
N GLN A 44 -8.91 18.73 -5.71
CA GLN A 44 -7.93 19.05 -4.65
C GLN A 44 -7.25 17.79 -4.11
N THR A 45 -8.01 16.72 -3.87
CA THR A 45 -7.45 15.40 -3.48
C THR A 45 -6.58 14.82 -4.59
N ALA A 46 -7.01 14.92 -5.85
CA ALA A 46 -6.29 14.39 -6.99
C ALA A 46 -4.93 15.06 -7.22
N ARG A 47 -4.74 16.33 -6.87
CA ARG A 47 -3.43 17.01 -7.00
C ARG A 47 -2.28 16.25 -6.34
N SER A 48 -2.53 15.56 -5.25
CA SER A 48 -1.53 14.74 -4.56
C SER A 48 -1.64 13.24 -4.86
N LYS A 49 -2.85 12.76 -5.13
CA LYS A 49 -3.13 11.32 -5.31
C LYS A 49 -3.02 10.87 -6.76
N LEU A 50 -3.47 11.72 -7.70
CA LEU A 50 -3.57 11.47 -9.14
C LEU A 50 -3.07 12.71 -9.92
N PRO A 51 -1.82 13.14 -9.76
CA PRO A 51 -1.35 14.42 -10.30
C PRO A 51 -1.51 14.55 -11.81
N SER A 52 -1.33 13.50 -12.59
CA SER A 52 -1.53 13.54 -14.05
C SER A 52 -2.99 13.77 -14.43
N TRP A 53 -3.93 13.17 -13.70
CA TRP A 53 -5.36 13.39 -13.93
C TRP A 53 -5.80 14.79 -13.48
N ALA A 54 -5.26 15.28 -12.36
CA ALA A 54 -5.54 16.64 -11.88
C ALA A 54 -5.07 17.75 -12.84
N ALA A 55 -4.05 17.47 -13.65
CA ALA A 55 -3.55 18.37 -14.68
C ALA A 55 -4.44 18.42 -15.94
N VAL A 56 -5.31 17.43 -16.14
CA VAL A 56 -6.26 17.39 -17.26
C VAL A 56 -7.56 18.07 -16.86
N ASN A 57 -8.05 18.97 -17.74
CA ASN A 57 -9.36 19.57 -17.55
C ASN A 57 -10.45 18.53 -17.84
N ASP A 58 -11.63 18.75 -17.31
CA ASP A 58 -12.84 17.95 -17.55
C ASP A 58 -12.82 16.51 -17.01
N ILE A 59 -11.82 16.14 -16.19
CA ILE A 59 -11.89 14.92 -15.37
C ILE A 59 -13.08 15.06 -14.40
N VAL A 60 -13.90 14.02 -14.35
CA VAL A 60 -15.04 13.92 -13.42
C VAL A 60 -14.62 13.05 -12.23
N TYR A 61 -14.71 13.62 -11.04
CA TYR A 61 -14.34 12.94 -9.79
C TYR A 61 -15.56 12.31 -9.12
N PRO A 62 -15.43 11.06 -8.62
CA PRO A 62 -16.49 10.39 -7.90
C PRO A 62 -16.70 10.98 -6.50
N PRO A 63 -17.72 10.54 -5.74
CA PRO A 63 -17.90 10.91 -4.34
C PRO A 63 -16.65 10.65 -3.51
N HIS A 64 -16.49 11.41 -2.42
CA HIS A 64 -15.32 11.41 -1.55
C HIS A 64 -14.85 10.00 -1.14
N LEU A 65 -15.78 9.11 -0.76
CA LEU A 65 -15.45 7.73 -0.37
C LEU A 65 -14.74 6.96 -1.49
N SER A 66 -15.22 7.05 -2.73
CA SER A 66 -14.59 6.41 -3.88
C SER A 66 -13.21 7.02 -4.20
N MET A 67 -13.07 8.36 -3.99
CA MET A 67 -11.76 9.02 -4.08
C MET A 67 -10.77 8.57 -3.00
N GLU A 68 -11.22 8.31 -1.78
CA GLU A 68 -10.39 7.80 -0.70
C GLU A 68 -9.92 6.36 -0.99
N GLN A 69 -10.83 5.52 -1.49
CA GLN A 69 -10.60 4.09 -1.72
C GLN A 69 -9.80 3.78 -2.99
N CYS A 70 -9.81 4.64 -4.00
CA CYS A 70 -9.06 4.38 -5.23
C CYS A 70 -7.55 4.38 -4.99
N SER A 71 -6.82 3.72 -5.86
CA SER A 71 -5.35 3.75 -5.88
C SER A 71 -4.79 5.15 -6.08
N SER A 72 -3.59 5.40 -5.59
CA SER A 72 -2.80 6.54 -6.03
C SER A 72 -2.22 6.28 -7.43
N GLU A 73 -1.88 7.34 -8.15
CA GLU A 73 -1.20 7.21 -9.44
C GLU A 73 0.08 6.37 -9.33
N LEU A 74 0.84 6.54 -8.24
CA LEU A 74 2.07 5.80 -8.00
C LEU A 74 1.81 4.28 -7.91
N THR A 75 0.81 3.87 -7.13
CA THR A 75 0.47 2.44 -6.98
C THR A 75 -0.19 1.86 -8.22
N ALA A 76 -0.96 2.66 -8.97
CA ALA A 76 -1.55 2.23 -10.24
C ALA A 76 -0.49 2.02 -11.34
N ARG A 77 0.45 2.95 -11.46
CA ARG A 77 1.62 2.80 -12.37
C ARG A 77 2.48 1.60 -11.99
N TYR A 78 2.64 1.33 -10.70
CA TYR A 78 3.36 0.15 -10.24
C TYR A 78 2.66 -1.13 -10.71
N LYS A 79 1.33 -1.23 -10.63
CA LYS A 79 0.58 -2.39 -11.17
C LYS A 79 0.82 -2.57 -12.67
N ALA A 80 0.82 -1.50 -13.44
CA ALA A 80 1.16 -1.55 -14.87
C ALA A 80 2.59 -2.08 -15.09
N SER A 81 3.57 -1.64 -14.31
CA SER A 81 4.95 -2.16 -14.41
C SER A 81 5.07 -3.63 -14.01
N VAL A 82 4.28 -4.10 -13.05
CA VAL A 82 4.20 -5.54 -12.72
C VAL A 82 3.68 -6.31 -13.92
N VAL A 83 2.60 -5.84 -14.56
CA VAL A 83 2.06 -6.46 -15.78
C VAL A 83 3.09 -6.52 -16.90
N GLU A 84 3.85 -5.43 -17.10
CA GLU A 84 4.94 -5.40 -18.07
C GLU A 84 6.03 -6.44 -17.79
N ALA A 85 6.38 -6.62 -16.51
CA ALA A 85 7.40 -7.56 -16.07
C ALA A 85 6.97 -9.03 -16.15
N LEU A 86 5.66 -9.32 -16.09
CA LEU A 86 5.14 -10.69 -16.20
C LEU A 86 5.44 -11.32 -17.56
N GLY A 87 5.63 -10.51 -18.61
CA GLY A 87 5.84 -10.99 -19.97
C GLY A 87 4.57 -11.61 -20.59
N GLY A 88 4.76 -12.39 -21.65
CA GLY A 88 3.66 -13.11 -22.32
C GLY A 88 2.81 -12.24 -23.24
N ASN A 89 1.63 -12.77 -23.58
CA ASN A 89 0.69 -12.15 -24.49
C ASN A 89 -0.03 -10.97 -23.79
N ARG A 90 -0.19 -9.84 -24.48
CA ARG A 90 -0.90 -8.65 -23.99
C ARG A 90 -2.08 -8.31 -24.88
N GLN A 91 -2.86 -9.31 -25.23
CA GLN A 91 -4.00 -9.10 -26.12
C GLN A 91 -5.16 -8.46 -25.37
N LYS A 92 -5.56 -9.00 -24.21
CA LYS A 92 -6.77 -8.58 -23.53
C LYS A 92 -6.56 -8.46 -22.01
N LEU A 93 -6.85 -7.24 -21.49
CA LEU A 93 -7.06 -6.98 -20.07
C LEU A 93 -8.56 -7.04 -19.76
N VAL A 94 -8.94 -7.67 -18.66
CA VAL A 94 -10.28 -7.58 -18.10
C VAL A 94 -10.17 -7.13 -16.63
N ASP A 95 -10.74 -5.99 -16.29
CA ASP A 95 -10.94 -5.57 -14.89
C ASP A 95 -12.37 -5.87 -14.50
N LEU A 96 -12.55 -6.82 -13.57
CA LEU A 96 -13.86 -7.27 -13.10
C LEU A 96 -14.45 -6.38 -11.99
N THR A 97 -13.70 -5.39 -11.52
CA THR A 97 -14.06 -4.53 -10.38
C THR A 97 -13.67 -3.08 -10.61
N GLY A 98 -14.03 -2.54 -11.74
CA GLY A 98 -13.51 -1.31 -12.33
C GLY A 98 -13.42 -0.07 -11.42
N GLY A 99 -14.41 0.17 -10.56
CA GLY A 99 -14.40 1.27 -9.59
C GLY A 99 -14.26 2.64 -10.24
N PHE A 100 -13.34 3.49 -9.73
CA PHE A 100 -13.03 4.79 -10.35
C PHE A 100 -12.17 4.65 -11.64
N GLY A 101 -11.63 3.47 -11.92
CA GLY A 101 -10.89 3.19 -13.15
C GLY A 101 -9.43 3.60 -13.15
N VAL A 102 -8.84 3.99 -12.01
CA VAL A 102 -7.44 4.45 -11.95
C VAL A 102 -6.46 3.31 -12.26
N ASP A 103 -6.62 2.16 -11.62
CA ASP A 103 -5.77 0.98 -11.87
C ASP A 103 -5.96 0.48 -13.30
N PHE A 104 -7.21 0.40 -13.74
CA PHE A 104 -7.55 0.02 -15.10
C PHE A 104 -6.88 0.91 -16.14
N TYR A 105 -6.96 2.25 -15.98
CA TYR A 105 -6.39 3.20 -16.93
C TYR A 105 -4.89 2.96 -17.17
N TRP A 106 -4.10 2.76 -16.10
CA TRP A 106 -2.67 2.55 -16.24
C TRP A 106 -2.32 1.18 -16.82
N MET A 107 -3.02 0.13 -16.41
CA MET A 107 -2.79 -1.22 -16.94
C MET A 107 -3.27 -1.36 -18.39
N ALA A 108 -4.40 -0.74 -18.76
CA ALA A 108 -4.96 -0.85 -20.11
C ALA A 108 -4.01 -0.37 -21.21
N GLN A 109 -3.11 0.58 -20.89
CA GLN A 109 -2.17 1.13 -21.88
C GLN A 109 -1.13 0.12 -22.37
N VAL A 110 -0.95 -1.01 -21.68
CA VAL A 110 -0.01 -2.07 -22.09
C VAL A 110 -0.69 -3.23 -22.81
N PHE A 111 -2.01 -3.17 -23.04
CA PHE A 111 -2.78 -4.19 -23.74
C PHE A 111 -3.34 -3.69 -25.08
N GLN A 112 -3.59 -4.62 -26.01
CA GLN A 112 -4.23 -4.29 -27.30
C GLN A 112 -5.71 -3.95 -27.12
N THR A 113 -6.39 -4.67 -26.23
CA THR A 113 -7.80 -4.47 -25.86
C THR A 113 -7.97 -4.49 -24.35
N ALA A 114 -8.90 -3.70 -23.86
CA ALA A 114 -9.18 -3.64 -22.43
C ALA A 114 -10.69 -3.54 -22.18
N VAL A 115 -11.16 -4.33 -21.21
CA VAL A 115 -12.57 -4.38 -20.79
C VAL A 115 -12.66 -4.00 -19.32
N TYR A 116 -13.49 -3.01 -19.05
CA TYR A 116 -13.80 -2.47 -17.73
C TYR A 116 -15.22 -2.89 -17.35
N VAL A 117 -15.33 -3.72 -16.29
CA VAL A 117 -16.62 -4.20 -15.78
C VAL A 117 -16.92 -3.53 -14.45
N GLU A 118 -18.09 -2.89 -14.34
CA GLU A 118 -18.52 -2.22 -13.11
C GLU A 118 -20.05 -2.30 -12.96
N GLN A 119 -20.54 -2.68 -11.79
CA GLN A 119 -21.96 -2.82 -11.50
C GLN A 119 -22.66 -1.47 -11.23
N GLN A 120 -21.94 -0.49 -10.65
CA GLN A 120 -22.50 0.80 -10.27
C GLN A 120 -22.57 1.75 -11.46
N ALA A 121 -23.80 2.10 -11.89
CA ALA A 121 -24.02 2.92 -13.07
C ALA A 121 -23.27 4.27 -13.02
N PHE A 122 -23.28 4.94 -11.86
CA PHE A 122 -22.62 6.24 -11.73
C PHE A 122 -21.11 6.17 -11.90
N LEU A 123 -20.44 5.07 -11.47
CA LEU A 123 -19.00 4.87 -11.69
C LEU A 123 -18.70 4.58 -13.15
N ARG A 124 -19.56 3.80 -13.84
CA ARG A 124 -19.42 3.58 -15.29
C ARG A 124 -19.53 4.88 -16.08
N ASP A 125 -20.48 5.74 -15.72
CA ASP A 125 -20.67 7.04 -16.40
C ASP A 125 -19.45 7.94 -16.20
N ILE A 126 -18.89 7.96 -14.99
CA ILE A 126 -17.64 8.69 -14.67
C ILE A 126 -16.46 8.10 -15.44
N ALA A 127 -16.29 6.76 -15.43
CA ALA A 127 -15.21 6.09 -16.15
C ALA A 127 -15.30 6.35 -17.66
N ALA A 128 -16.50 6.25 -18.27
CA ALA A 128 -16.71 6.54 -19.67
C ALA A 128 -16.29 7.97 -20.05
N ALA A 129 -16.70 8.96 -19.25
CA ALA A 129 -16.33 10.36 -19.48
C ALA A 129 -14.81 10.56 -19.34
N ASN A 130 -14.20 10.00 -18.31
CA ASN A 130 -12.79 10.16 -18.05
C ASN A 130 -11.91 9.42 -19.06
N PHE A 131 -12.27 8.20 -19.47
CA PHE A 131 -11.53 7.46 -20.48
C PHE A 131 -11.58 8.18 -21.84
N ALA A 132 -12.73 8.76 -22.20
CA ALA A 132 -12.83 9.60 -23.40
C ALA A 132 -11.94 10.85 -23.30
N THR A 133 -11.92 11.53 -22.13
CA THR A 133 -11.07 12.71 -21.87
C THR A 133 -9.56 12.37 -21.90
N LEU A 134 -9.20 11.16 -21.47
CA LEU A 134 -7.83 10.66 -21.41
C LEU A 134 -7.39 9.88 -22.66
N ASP A 135 -8.23 9.86 -23.70
CA ASP A 135 -8.00 9.13 -24.97
C ASP A 135 -7.72 7.62 -24.78
N LEU A 136 -8.35 7.01 -23.77
CA LEU A 136 -8.25 5.57 -23.55
C LEU A 136 -9.41 4.86 -24.30
N LYS A 137 -9.05 3.95 -25.19
CA LYS A 137 -10.01 3.04 -25.83
C LYS A 137 -10.23 1.81 -24.97
N ALA A 138 -11.45 1.67 -24.45
CA ALA A 138 -11.84 0.55 -23.61
C ALA A 138 -13.31 0.18 -23.84
N GLU A 139 -13.61 -1.09 -23.71
CA GLU A 139 -14.98 -1.57 -23.62
C GLU A 139 -15.47 -1.40 -22.19
N ILE A 140 -16.61 -0.73 -21.99
CA ILE A 140 -17.20 -0.52 -20.67
C ILE A 140 -18.47 -1.37 -20.58
N VAL A 141 -18.48 -2.30 -19.65
CA VAL A 141 -19.55 -3.30 -19.47
C VAL A 141 -20.27 -3.06 -18.15
N ALA A 142 -21.60 -3.05 -18.23
CA ALA A 142 -22.48 -3.04 -17.07
C ALA A 142 -22.69 -4.48 -16.59
N GLY A 143 -22.26 -4.81 -15.39
CA GLY A 143 -22.47 -6.17 -14.88
C GLY A 143 -21.79 -6.46 -13.57
N ASP A 144 -22.14 -7.59 -13.01
CA ASP A 144 -21.44 -8.22 -11.88
C ASP A 144 -20.20 -8.98 -12.39
N ALA A 145 -19.18 -9.04 -11.55
CA ALA A 145 -17.91 -9.69 -11.86
C ALA A 145 -18.07 -11.18 -12.20
N SER A 146 -18.91 -11.90 -11.44
CA SER A 146 -19.13 -13.33 -11.64
C SER A 146 -19.90 -13.61 -12.94
N ASP A 147 -20.94 -12.81 -13.18
CA ASP A 147 -21.75 -12.95 -14.40
C ASP A 147 -20.92 -12.69 -15.65
N TYR A 148 -20.08 -11.64 -15.64
CA TYR A 148 -19.19 -11.36 -16.77
C TYR A 148 -18.15 -12.47 -16.94
N LEU A 149 -17.55 -12.95 -15.85
CA LEU A 149 -16.57 -14.03 -15.90
C LEU A 149 -17.14 -15.28 -16.57
N HIS A 150 -18.38 -15.68 -16.27
CA HIS A 150 -19.03 -16.85 -16.87
C HIS A 150 -19.10 -16.78 -18.40
N HIS A 151 -19.27 -15.59 -18.97
CA HIS A 151 -19.38 -15.36 -20.41
C HIS A 151 -18.05 -15.01 -21.09
N LEU A 152 -16.99 -14.80 -20.31
CA LEU A 152 -15.66 -14.49 -20.85
C LEU A 152 -15.04 -15.73 -21.48
N ASP A 153 -14.55 -15.63 -22.71
CA ASP A 153 -13.82 -16.72 -23.37
C ASP A 153 -12.41 -16.84 -22.77
N SER A 154 -11.61 -15.78 -22.90
CA SER A 154 -10.25 -15.74 -22.37
C SER A 154 -9.72 -14.31 -22.23
N ALA A 155 -8.69 -14.14 -21.40
CA ALA A 155 -7.94 -12.89 -21.22
C ALA A 155 -6.45 -13.18 -21.00
N SER A 156 -5.58 -12.22 -21.32
CA SER A 156 -4.17 -12.30 -20.92
C SER A 156 -3.99 -11.96 -19.45
N LEU A 157 -4.78 -10.99 -18.94
CA LEU A 157 -4.84 -10.64 -17.53
C LEU A 157 -6.28 -10.40 -17.10
N ILE A 158 -6.67 -11.00 -15.99
CA ILE A 158 -7.86 -10.60 -15.22
C ILE A 158 -7.39 -9.90 -13.96
N PHE A 159 -7.91 -8.69 -13.72
CA PHE A 159 -7.67 -7.90 -12.51
C PHE A 159 -8.92 -7.87 -11.63
N LEU A 160 -8.72 -7.96 -10.31
CA LEU A 160 -9.77 -7.79 -9.31
C LEU A 160 -9.25 -6.98 -8.10
N ASP A 161 -10.04 -6.00 -7.68
CA ASP A 161 -9.92 -5.29 -6.41
C ASP A 161 -11.20 -5.52 -5.58
N PRO A 162 -11.37 -6.71 -4.98
CA PRO A 162 -12.60 -7.05 -4.31
C PRO A 162 -12.80 -6.22 -3.05
N ALA A 163 -13.97 -5.60 -2.93
CA ALA A 163 -14.35 -4.81 -1.78
C ALA A 163 -14.52 -5.70 -0.53
N ARG A 164 -14.22 -5.16 0.65
CA ARG A 164 -14.53 -5.85 1.91
C ARG A 164 -16.03 -5.84 2.17
N ARG A 165 -16.57 -6.96 2.63
CA ARG A 165 -17.95 -7.01 3.12
C ARG A 165 -17.99 -6.52 4.57
N ASP A 166 -18.47 -5.32 4.79
CA ASP A 166 -18.79 -4.79 6.12
C ASP A 166 -20.23 -5.16 6.51
N ASN A 167 -20.51 -6.44 6.75
CA ASN A 167 -21.85 -6.82 7.15
C ASN A 167 -22.20 -6.47 8.62
N HIS A 168 -21.23 -6.17 9.49
CA HIS A 168 -21.49 -5.84 10.92
C HIS A 168 -20.36 -5.06 11.62
N GLY A 169 -19.53 -4.28 10.93
CA GLY A 169 -18.45 -3.52 11.57
C GLY A 169 -17.35 -4.37 12.22
N ALA A 170 -17.34 -5.68 11.99
CA ALA A 170 -16.28 -6.57 12.44
C ALA A 170 -15.06 -6.43 11.51
N ARG A 171 -13.87 -6.36 12.09
CA ARG A 171 -12.62 -6.37 11.33
C ARG A 171 -12.47 -7.72 10.65
N THR A 172 -12.70 -7.75 9.34
CA THR A 172 -12.52 -8.94 8.50
C THR A 172 -11.05 -9.10 8.14
N TYR A 173 -10.49 -10.28 8.38
CA TYR A 173 -9.06 -10.54 8.22
C TYR A 173 -8.73 -11.56 7.12
N GLY A 174 -9.74 -12.05 6.36
CA GLY A 174 -9.59 -13.10 5.37
C GLY A 174 -9.98 -12.68 3.95
N ILE A 175 -9.40 -13.35 2.95
CA ILE A 175 -9.79 -13.21 1.54
C ILE A 175 -11.22 -13.73 1.29
N THR A 176 -11.71 -14.61 2.17
CA THR A 176 -13.09 -15.15 2.18
C THR A 176 -14.15 -14.09 2.36
N ASP A 177 -13.80 -12.96 2.98
CA ASP A 177 -14.72 -11.91 3.38
C ASP A 177 -14.82 -10.80 2.33
N CYS A 178 -14.22 -11.01 1.17
CA CYS A 178 -14.24 -10.08 0.06
C CYS A 178 -15.47 -10.27 -0.86
N SER A 179 -15.88 -9.21 -1.56
CA SER A 179 -16.90 -9.24 -2.60
C SER A 179 -16.35 -8.57 -3.87
N PRO A 180 -16.32 -9.29 -5.00
CA PRO A 180 -16.69 -10.70 -5.18
C PRO A 180 -15.82 -11.66 -4.37
N ASN A 181 -16.35 -12.86 -4.07
CA ASN A 181 -15.60 -13.88 -3.35
C ASN A 181 -14.63 -14.57 -4.30
N VAL A 182 -13.37 -14.17 -4.24
CA VAL A 182 -12.31 -14.67 -5.13
C VAL A 182 -12.14 -16.19 -5.03
N LEU A 183 -12.29 -16.79 -3.84
CA LEU A 183 -12.05 -18.22 -3.64
C LEU A 183 -13.10 -19.08 -4.36
N THR A 184 -14.34 -18.61 -4.47
CA THR A 184 -15.38 -19.31 -5.24
C THR A 184 -15.21 -19.19 -6.75
N MET A 185 -14.54 -18.12 -7.20
CA MET A 185 -14.30 -17.83 -8.62
C MET A 185 -12.93 -18.33 -9.11
N LYS A 186 -12.05 -18.72 -8.20
CA LYS A 186 -10.63 -18.97 -8.46
C LYS A 186 -10.35 -19.89 -9.63
N ASP A 187 -10.99 -21.05 -9.66
CA ASP A 187 -10.71 -22.04 -10.69
C ASP A 187 -11.18 -21.57 -12.07
N GLU A 188 -12.28 -20.85 -12.14
CA GLU A 188 -12.77 -20.24 -13.37
C GLU A 188 -11.86 -19.09 -13.82
N LEU A 189 -11.46 -18.19 -12.92
CA LEU A 189 -10.49 -17.14 -13.20
C LEU A 189 -9.20 -17.70 -13.83
N LEU A 190 -8.63 -18.73 -13.20
CA LEU A 190 -7.40 -19.37 -13.66
C LEU A 190 -7.57 -20.17 -14.96
N SER A 191 -8.77 -20.66 -15.27
CA SER A 191 -9.03 -21.34 -16.53
C SER A 191 -9.16 -20.40 -17.72
N LYS A 192 -9.52 -19.11 -17.45
CA LYS A 192 -9.82 -18.11 -18.47
C LYS A 192 -8.74 -17.04 -18.63
N ALA A 193 -7.69 -17.04 -17.82
CA ALA A 193 -6.61 -16.07 -17.92
C ALA A 193 -5.22 -16.69 -17.81
N ASP A 194 -4.26 -16.12 -18.56
CA ASP A 194 -2.85 -16.45 -18.39
C ASP A 194 -2.37 -16.05 -16.99
N HIS A 195 -2.82 -14.89 -16.53
CA HIS A 195 -2.56 -14.36 -15.20
C HIS A 195 -3.81 -13.75 -14.57
N VAL A 196 -3.92 -13.87 -13.25
CA VAL A 196 -4.91 -13.18 -12.44
C VAL A 196 -4.17 -12.31 -11.43
N MET A 197 -4.46 -11.01 -11.38
CA MET A 197 -3.92 -10.10 -10.39
C MET A 197 -5.01 -9.70 -9.40
N LEU A 198 -4.80 -10.03 -8.14
CA LEU A 198 -5.69 -9.67 -7.04
C LEU A 198 -5.06 -8.53 -6.25
N LYS A 199 -5.76 -7.41 -6.12
CA LYS A 199 -5.40 -6.34 -5.21
C LYS A 199 -6.14 -6.54 -3.89
N LEU A 200 -5.40 -6.60 -2.80
CA LEU A 200 -5.94 -6.88 -1.48
C LEU A 200 -5.53 -5.77 -0.49
N SER A 201 -6.33 -5.63 0.55
CA SER A 201 -6.02 -4.70 1.63
C SER A 201 -4.68 -5.04 2.31
N PRO A 202 -3.85 -4.04 2.66
CA PRO A 202 -2.61 -4.25 3.41
C PRO A 202 -2.85 -4.81 4.83
N MET A 203 -4.09 -4.79 5.31
CA MET A 203 -4.45 -5.37 6.62
C MET A 203 -4.56 -6.90 6.58
N LEU A 204 -4.74 -7.51 5.40
CA LEU A 204 -4.82 -8.96 5.26
C LEU A 204 -3.49 -9.64 5.58
N ASP A 205 -3.56 -10.84 6.14
CA ASP A 205 -2.41 -11.73 6.24
C ASP A 205 -2.12 -12.34 4.86
N TRP A 206 -1.03 -11.89 4.25
CA TRP A 206 -0.66 -12.31 2.91
C TRP A 206 -0.31 -13.80 2.84
N ARG A 207 0.31 -14.38 3.91
CA ARG A 207 0.65 -15.79 3.95
C ARG A 207 -0.62 -16.64 3.98
N LYS A 208 -1.59 -16.24 4.79
CA LYS A 208 -2.89 -16.90 4.82
C LYS A 208 -3.58 -16.79 3.46
N ALA A 209 -3.57 -15.63 2.82
CA ALA A 209 -4.15 -15.45 1.49
C ALA A 209 -3.50 -16.37 0.44
N VAL A 210 -2.17 -16.52 0.47
CA VAL A 210 -1.43 -17.46 -0.39
C VAL A 210 -1.88 -18.92 -0.17
N VAL A 211 -2.05 -19.32 1.09
CA VAL A 211 -2.54 -20.67 1.43
C VAL A 211 -3.97 -20.86 0.93
N ASP A 212 -4.84 -19.90 1.15
CA ASP A 212 -6.27 -19.95 0.79
C ASP A 212 -6.47 -20.05 -0.75
N VAL A 213 -5.66 -19.34 -1.54
CA VAL A 213 -5.72 -19.45 -3.02
C VAL A 213 -4.96 -20.67 -3.57
N GLY A 214 -4.07 -21.26 -2.78
CA GLY A 214 -3.19 -22.38 -3.14
C GLY A 214 -1.81 -21.91 -3.59
N LEU A 215 -0.80 -22.26 -2.80
CA LEU A 215 0.60 -21.82 -2.98
C LEU A 215 1.08 -22.05 -4.43
N GLN A 216 0.81 -23.22 -5.02
CA GLN A 216 1.25 -23.58 -6.38
C GLN A 216 0.65 -22.70 -7.48
N ARG A 217 -0.38 -21.91 -7.19
CA ARG A 217 -1.02 -20.98 -8.13
C ARG A 217 -0.44 -19.57 -8.04
N VAL A 218 0.25 -19.26 -6.92
CA VAL A 218 0.83 -17.94 -6.71
C VAL A 218 2.18 -17.85 -7.41
N LYS A 219 2.33 -16.90 -8.31
CA LYS A 219 3.60 -16.57 -8.98
C LYS A 219 4.37 -15.52 -8.20
N GLU A 220 3.69 -14.45 -7.81
CA GLU A 220 4.29 -13.31 -7.13
C GLU A 220 3.37 -12.76 -6.04
N VAL A 221 3.94 -12.32 -4.94
CA VAL A 221 3.30 -11.53 -3.89
C VAL A 221 3.98 -10.18 -3.85
N HIS A 222 3.26 -9.08 -4.06
CA HIS A 222 3.80 -7.74 -3.92
C HIS A 222 3.23 -7.07 -2.69
N ILE A 223 4.11 -6.53 -1.86
CA ILE A 223 3.77 -5.72 -0.68
C ILE A 223 4.20 -4.31 -0.99
N VAL A 224 3.23 -3.45 -1.27
CA VAL A 224 3.48 -2.11 -1.78
C VAL A 224 3.28 -1.08 -0.69
N ALA A 225 4.35 -0.33 -0.40
CA ALA A 225 4.34 0.78 0.53
C ALA A 225 4.69 2.10 -0.19
N VAL A 226 4.09 3.18 0.27
CA VAL A 226 4.35 4.56 -0.16
C VAL A 226 4.53 5.41 1.07
N LYS A 227 5.59 6.22 1.12
CA LYS A 227 5.97 7.03 2.29
C LYS A 227 6.06 6.19 3.56
N ASN A 228 6.67 5.01 3.43
CA ASN A 228 6.84 4.03 4.51
C ASN A 228 5.53 3.56 5.17
N GLU A 229 4.43 3.52 4.43
CA GLU A 229 3.12 2.98 4.84
C GLU A 229 2.63 1.97 3.81
N CYS A 230 2.31 0.73 4.25
CA CYS A 230 1.75 -0.28 3.35
C CYS A 230 0.38 0.16 2.83
N LYS A 231 0.24 0.21 1.50
CA LYS A 231 -0.97 0.67 0.82
C LYS A 231 -1.81 -0.48 0.26
N GLU A 232 -1.17 -1.50 -0.27
CA GLU A 232 -1.84 -2.64 -0.89
C GLU A 232 -0.96 -3.88 -0.91
N LEU A 233 -1.61 -5.04 -1.05
CA LEU A 233 -1.01 -6.31 -1.39
C LEU A 233 -1.48 -6.70 -2.78
N LEU A 234 -0.57 -7.22 -3.63
CA LEU A 234 -0.95 -7.80 -4.91
C LEU A 234 -0.56 -9.28 -4.90
N LEU A 235 -1.49 -10.15 -5.28
CA LEU A 235 -1.23 -11.55 -5.56
C LEU A 235 -1.34 -11.76 -7.07
N VAL A 236 -0.28 -12.20 -7.70
CA VAL A 236 -0.27 -12.60 -9.11
C VAL A 236 -0.37 -14.11 -9.16
N LEU A 237 -1.45 -14.60 -9.74
CA LEU A 237 -1.75 -16.02 -9.87
C LEU A 237 -1.55 -16.45 -11.33
N SER A 238 -1.22 -17.70 -11.53
CA SER A 238 -1.13 -18.32 -12.86
C SER A 238 -1.62 -19.77 -12.79
N ASN A 239 -2.20 -20.25 -13.87
CA ASN A 239 -2.56 -21.66 -14.00
C ASN A 239 -1.32 -22.55 -14.26
N THR A 240 -0.25 -21.95 -14.79
CA THR A 240 1.03 -22.63 -14.97
C THR A 240 1.83 -22.57 -13.69
N PRO A 241 2.23 -23.70 -13.07
CA PRO A 241 3.11 -23.70 -11.91
C PRO A 241 4.40 -22.90 -12.18
N SER A 242 4.89 -22.20 -11.19
CA SER A 242 6.15 -21.46 -11.26
C SER A 242 7.18 -22.07 -10.32
N ASP A 243 8.36 -22.38 -10.85
CA ASP A 243 9.49 -22.85 -10.05
C ASP A 243 10.21 -21.72 -9.29
N HIS A 244 9.81 -20.46 -9.55
CA HIS A 244 10.43 -19.27 -8.98
C HIS A 244 9.39 -18.30 -8.44
N GLN A 245 8.72 -18.73 -7.37
CA GLN A 245 7.77 -17.90 -6.66
C GLN A 245 8.51 -16.84 -5.83
N LYS A 246 8.01 -15.62 -5.81
CA LYS A 246 8.70 -14.52 -5.11
C LYS A 246 7.78 -13.60 -4.33
N VAL A 247 8.35 -13.01 -3.28
CA VAL A 247 7.78 -11.88 -2.54
C VAL A 247 8.56 -10.63 -2.91
N VAL A 248 7.86 -9.62 -3.37
CA VAL A 248 8.41 -8.34 -3.81
C VAL A 248 7.98 -7.27 -2.81
N CYS A 249 8.92 -6.70 -2.09
CA CYS A 249 8.69 -5.62 -1.15
C CYS A 249 9.04 -4.28 -1.82
N VAL A 250 8.08 -3.38 -1.88
CA VAL A 250 8.23 -2.07 -2.55
C VAL A 250 8.00 -0.95 -1.57
N ASN A 251 8.90 0.02 -1.54
CA ASN A 251 8.69 1.26 -0.79
C ASN A 251 9.25 2.45 -1.57
N ASP A 252 8.39 3.38 -2.00
CA ASP A 252 8.76 4.59 -2.75
C ASP A 252 9.67 4.31 -3.97
N GLY A 253 9.44 3.18 -4.66
CA GLY A 253 10.22 2.77 -5.83
C GLY A 253 11.46 1.91 -5.53
N SER A 254 11.89 1.78 -4.27
CA SER A 254 12.85 0.73 -3.88
C SER A 254 12.18 -0.63 -3.94
N ILE A 255 12.87 -1.61 -4.53
CA ILE A 255 12.34 -2.97 -4.75
C ILE A 255 13.31 -4.00 -4.16
N ASP A 256 12.81 -4.81 -3.24
CA ASP A 256 13.51 -5.93 -2.65
C ASP A 256 12.75 -7.23 -2.95
N VAL A 257 13.43 -8.20 -3.55
CA VAL A 257 12.84 -9.47 -3.99
C VAL A 257 13.37 -10.62 -3.15
N PHE A 258 12.48 -11.45 -2.63
CA PHE A 258 12.80 -12.65 -1.85
C PHE A 258 12.10 -13.87 -2.42
N PRO A 259 12.64 -15.09 -2.29
CA PRO A 259 11.92 -16.30 -2.62
C PRO A 259 10.70 -16.46 -1.69
N LEU A 260 9.58 -16.95 -2.27
CA LEU A 260 8.35 -17.22 -1.51
C LEU A 260 8.41 -18.58 -0.81
N ASP A 261 9.05 -19.56 -1.44
CA ASP A 261 9.07 -20.98 -1.13
C ASP A 261 10.28 -21.44 -0.29
N GLY A 262 11.04 -20.50 0.25
CA GLY A 262 12.21 -20.80 1.10
C GLY A 262 11.85 -20.92 2.58
N ASP A 263 12.51 -21.85 3.27
CA ASP A 263 12.54 -21.84 4.73
C ASP A 263 13.11 -20.52 5.25
N GLU A 264 12.51 -19.99 6.32
CA GLU A 264 13.01 -18.76 6.94
C GLU A 264 14.35 -19.08 7.64
N PRO A 265 15.49 -18.50 7.22
CA PRO A 265 16.78 -18.83 7.80
C PRO A 265 16.82 -18.54 9.29
N LEU A 266 17.39 -19.49 10.05
CA LEU A 266 17.70 -19.25 11.45
C LEU A 266 18.87 -18.29 11.55
N VAL A 267 18.67 -17.15 12.22
CA VAL A 267 19.69 -16.13 12.43
C VAL A 267 19.95 -15.94 13.91
N THR A 268 21.25 -15.85 14.24
CA THR A 268 21.68 -15.60 15.61
C THR A 268 21.42 -14.14 15.99
N THR A 269 20.83 -13.93 17.15
CA THR A 269 20.66 -12.60 17.73
C THR A 269 22.00 -11.98 18.10
N TRP A 270 22.07 -10.64 18.03
CA TRP A 270 23.27 -9.89 18.41
C TRP A 270 23.70 -10.15 19.85
N GLN A 271 24.99 -10.46 20.07
CA GLN A 271 25.57 -10.79 21.40
C GLN A 271 26.61 -9.78 21.86
N GLY A 272 26.99 -8.82 21.02
CA GLY A 272 28.07 -7.86 21.33
C GLY A 272 27.59 -6.59 22.01
N SER A 273 28.53 -5.68 22.32
CA SER A 273 28.19 -4.30 22.72
C SER A 273 27.44 -3.60 21.60
N LEU A 274 26.44 -2.79 21.97
CA LEU A 274 25.66 -2.01 21.01
C LEU A 274 26.30 -0.65 20.69
N ILE A 275 26.97 -0.04 21.68
CA ILE A 275 27.55 1.29 21.51
C ILE A 275 28.64 1.25 20.44
N GLY A 276 28.56 2.14 19.48
CA GLY A 276 29.49 2.21 18.38
C GLY A 276 29.14 1.31 17.18
N THR A 277 28.05 0.55 17.24
CA THR A 277 27.55 -0.24 16.10
C THR A 277 26.48 0.51 15.31
N TRP A 278 25.95 -0.14 14.27
CA TRP A 278 24.88 0.40 13.41
C TRP A 278 23.58 -0.32 13.66
N LEU A 279 22.50 0.45 13.88
CA LEU A 279 21.13 -0.03 14.03
C LEU A 279 20.38 0.13 12.71
N TYR A 280 19.62 -0.89 12.34
CA TYR A 280 18.82 -0.91 11.12
C TYR A 280 17.35 -1.17 11.43
N GLU A 281 16.48 -0.40 10.83
CA GLU A 281 15.04 -0.57 10.90
C GLU A 281 14.49 -0.74 9.47
N PRO A 282 13.96 -1.92 9.11
CA PRO A 282 13.41 -2.18 7.78
C PRO A 282 12.23 -1.25 7.46
N HIS A 283 12.02 -0.97 6.18
CA HIS A 283 10.85 -0.21 5.75
C HIS A 283 9.55 -1.01 5.88
N ALA A 284 8.39 -0.32 5.77
CA ALA A 284 7.07 -0.87 6.07
C ALA A 284 6.72 -2.13 5.26
N ALA A 285 7.11 -2.22 3.98
CA ALA A 285 6.82 -3.41 3.17
C ALA A 285 7.57 -4.65 3.69
N LEU A 286 8.84 -4.51 4.08
CA LEU A 286 9.62 -5.59 4.70
C LEU A 286 9.08 -5.98 6.07
N MET A 287 8.66 -4.98 6.86
CA MET A 287 7.98 -5.24 8.13
C MET A 287 6.71 -6.06 7.94
N LYS A 288 5.94 -5.77 6.92
CA LYS A 288 4.72 -6.52 6.55
C LYS A 288 5.05 -7.90 5.98
N ALA A 289 6.13 -8.02 5.20
CA ALA A 289 6.58 -9.29 4.64
C ALA A 289 6.96 -10.29 5.74
N GLY A 290 7.63 -9.80 6.79
CA GLY A 290 8.09 -10.63 7.90
C GLY A 290 9.16 -11.65 7.50
N LEU A 291 9.93 -11.37 6.44
CA LEU A 291 11.03 -12.22 5.93
C LEU A 291 12.35 -11.82 6.59
N PHE A 292 12.35 -11.81 7.92
CA PHE A 292 13.44 -11.22 8.72
C PHE A 292 14.72 -12.05 8.70
N GLY A 293 14.63 -13.37 8.63
CA GLY A 293 15.79 -14.25 8.50
C GLY A 293 16.47 -14.09 7.14
N GLN A 294 15.68 -14.06 6.05
CA GLN A 294 16.19 -13.82 4.69
C GLN A 294 16.81 -12.43 4.56
N LEU A 295 16.20 -11.41 5.18
CA LEU A 295 16.74 -10.05 5.25
C LEU A 295 18.10 -10.04 5.98
N ALA A 296 18.15 -10.64 7.16
CA ALA A 296 19.35 -10.69 7.99
C ALA A 296 20.52 -11.40 7.27
N GLN A 297 20.23 -12.52 6.61
CA GLN A 297 21.21 -13.26 5.83
C GLN A 297 21.73 -12.44 4.64
N ARG A 298 20.84 -11.81 3.87
CA ARG A 298 21.20 -11.02 2.68
C ARG A 298 22.10 -9.84 2.99
N TYR A 299 21.79 -9.13 4.08
CA TYR A 299 22.48 -7.89 4.45
C TYR A 299 23.53 -8.10 5.55
N HIS A 300 23.77 -9.35 5.98
CA HIS A 300 24.73 -9.70 7.03
C HIS A 300 24.52 -8.89 8.33
N VAL A 301 23.26 -8.75 8.73
CA VAL A 301 22.85 -8.07 9.97
C VAL A 301 22.27 -9.07 10.96
N SER A 302 22.44 -8.81 12.26
CA SER A 302 21.89 -9.66 13.33
C SER A 302 20.69 -9.01 13.99
N PRO A 303 19.57 -9.72 14.20
CA PRO A 303 18.43 -9.17 14.94
C PRO A 303 18.80 -8.95 16.41
N LEU A 304 18.27 -7.89 17.04
CA LEU A 304 18.39 -7.65 18.47
C LEU A 304 17.61 -8.67 19.30
N ALA A 305 16.45 -9.04 18.83
CA ALA A 305 15.59 -10.09 19.36
C ALA A 305 14.60 -10.51 18.27
N HIS A 306 14.04 -11.72 18.36
CA HIS A 306 13.10 -12.24 17.35
C HIS A 306 11.91 -11.33 17.07
N ASN A 307 11.39 -10.64 18.09
CA ASN A 307 10.20 -9.79 17.99
C ASN A 307 10.51 -8.28 17.95
N SER A 308 11.78 -7.88 17.93
CA SER A 308 12.16 -6.46 17.91
C SER A 308 12.06 -5.87 16.50
N HIS A 309 12.33 -6.70 15.48
CA HIS A 309 12.44 -6.30 14.07
C HIS A 309 13.43 -5.14 13.86
N LEU A 310 14.41 -5.05 14.76
CA LEU A 310 15.57 -4.18 14.67
C LEU A 310 16.81 -5.03 14.49
N PHE A 311 17.72 -4.58 13.65
CA PHE A 311 18.94 -5.31 13.31
C PHE A 311 20.17 -4.48 13.63
N VAL A 312 21.30 -5.16 13.83
CA VAL A 312 22.58 -4.53 14.16
C VAL A 312 23.69 -5.11 13.30
N ALA A 313 24.64 -4.27 12.92
CA ALA A 313 25.90 -4.67 12.32
C ALA A 313 27.05 -3.87 12.92
N GLN A 314 28.25 -4.48 12.97
CA GLN A 314 29.45 -3.82 13.45
C GLN A 314 29.89 -2.68 12.54
N GLN A 315 29.77 -2.88 11.24
CA GLN A 315 30.12 -1.92 10.19
C GLN A 315 28.87 -1.42 9.47
N PRO A 316 28.93 -0.25 8.80
CA PRO A 316 27.81 0.23 8.00
C PRO A 316 27.51 -0.74 6.84
N VAL A 317 26.24 -1.01 6.62
CA VAL A 317 25.73 -1.84 5.52
C VAL A 317 25.14 -0.92 4.47
N GLU A 318 25.73 -0.90 3.29
CA GLU A 318 25.21 -0.13 2.16
C GLU A 318 23.95 -0.76 1.56
N GLY A 319 23.04 0.07 1.11
CA GLY A 319 21.83 -0.38 0.44
C GLY A 319 20.83 -1.13 1.31
N PHE A 320 20.96 -1.07 2.65
CA PHE A 320 19.96 -1.69 3.53
C PHE A 320 18.56 -1.08 3.28
N PRO A 321 17.53 -1.88 3.03
CA PRO A 321 16.22 -1.41 2.67
C PRO A 321 15.42 -0.91 3.88
N GLY A 322 15.75 0.28 4.34
CA GLY A 322 15.16 0.88 5.52
C GLY A 322 15.93 2.09 6.02
N ARG A 323 15.91 2.29 7.31
CA ARG A 323 16.65 3.37 7.98
C ARG A 323 17.86 2.80 8.72
N SER A 324 19.00 3.49 8.62
CA SER A 324 20.23 3.17 9.34
C SER A 324 20.61 4.28 10.29
N PHE A 325 21.16 3.89 11.45
CA PHE A 325 21.50 4.80 12.53
C PHE A 325 22.80 4.35 13.21
N ARG A 326 23.62 5.30 13.61
CA ARG A 326 24.79 5.02 14.47
C ARG A 326 24.36 5.00 15.92
N ILE A 327 24.60 3.91 16.65
CA ILE A 327 24.30 3.81 18.08
C ILE A 327 25.37 4.58 18.86
N VAL A 328 24.93 5.57 19.63
CA VAL A 328 25.83 6.43 20.42
C VAL A 328 25.78 6.14 21.90
N ASP A 329 24.64 5.70 22.44
CA ASP A 329 24.50 5.30 23.84
C ASP A 329 23.34 4.32 24.04
N CYS A 330 23.31 3.67 25.19
CA CYS A 330 22.24 2.79 25.62
C CYS A 330 21.90 3.07 27.08
N SER A 331 20.61 2.96 27.42
CA SER A 331 20.11 3.15 28.78
C SER A 331 19.10 2.06 29.13
N SER A 332 19.16 1.55 30.33
CA SER A 332 18.06 0.78 30.90
C SER A 332 16.90 1.71 31.26
N MET A 333 15.81 1.16 31.79
CA MET A 333 14.69 1.96 32.34
C MET A 333 14.96 2.44 33.78
N ASN A 334 16.18 2.32 34.27
CA ASN A 334 16.59 2.78 35.57
C ASN A 334 16.56 4.32 35.64
N LYS A 335 16.02 4.88 36.71
CA LYS A 335 15.82 6.33 36.87
C LYS A 335 17.15 7.12 36.79
N HIS A 336 18.24 6.57 37.34
CA HIS A 336 19.54 7.20 37.33
C HIS A 336 20.11 7.29 35.89
N GLU A 337 20.11 6.19 35.15
CA GLU A 337 20.57 6.17 33.75
C GLU A 337 19.70 7.06 32.83
N LEU A 338 18.40 7.04 33.01
CA LEU A 338 17.49 7.93 32.26
C LEU A 338 17.87 9.40 32.47
N HIS A 339 18.21 9.76 33.71
CA HIS A 339 18.57 11.13 34.03
C HIS A 339 19.92 11.55 33.43
N GLN A 340 20.86 10.61 33.35
CA GLN A 340 22.20 10.88 32.81
C GLN A 340 22.23 10.86 31.27
N LYS A 341 21.54 9.91 30.63
CA LYS A 341 21.72 9.59 29.20
C LYS A 341 20.58 10.06 28.30
N ILE A 342 19.35 10.08 28.82
CA ILE A 342 18.15 10.33 27.99
C ILE A 342 17.61 11.74 28.19
N MET A 343 17.39 12.15 29.43
CA MET A 343 16.80 13.48 29.71
C MET A 343 17.62 14.67 29.18
N PRO A 344 18.97 14.62 29.15
CA PRO A 344 19.77 15.71 28.57
C PRO A 344 19.55 15.92 27.07
N LEU A 345 19.01 14.93 26.35
CA LEU A 345 18.71 15.07 24.92
C LEU A 345 17.64 16.14 24.65
N ARG A 346 16.71 16.40 25.60
CA ARG A 346 15.59 17.33 25.53
C ARG A 346 14.62 17.08 24.39
N GLN A 347 15.13 16.65 23.22
CA GLN A 347 14.36 16.41 22.00
C GLN A 347 14.86 15.14 21.31
N ALA A 348 13.92 14.27 20.89
CA ALA A 348 14.25 13.05 20.13
C ALA A 348 13.03 12.50 19.36
N ASN A 349 13.35 11.80 18.27
CA ASN A 349 12.40 10.97 17.54
C ASN A 349 12.34 9.59 18.22
N ILE A 350 11.17 9.21 18.75
CA ILE A 350 11.01 7.97 19.50
C ILE A 350 10.38 6.90 18.62
N SER A 351 11.00 5.72 18.56
CA SER A 351 10.46 4.50 17.96
C SER A 351 10.33 3.40 19.02
N VAL A 352 9.21 2.68 18.99
CA VAL A 352 8.94 1.60 19.95
C VAL A 352 8.77 0.29 19.20
N ARG A 353 9.57 -0.73 19.58
CA ARG A 353 9.55 -2.07 19.01
C ARG A 353 9.62 -3.12 20.12
N ASN A 354 8.61 -3.97 20.26
CA ASN A 354 8.55 -4.99 21.32
C ASN A 354 8.82 -4.40 22.73
N PHE A 355 8.09 -3.36 23.08
CA PHE A 355 8.26 -2.65 24.35
C PHE A 355 6.91 -2.37 25.00
N PRO A 356 6.79 -2.41 26.34
CA PRO A 356 5.49 -2.37 27.03
C PRO A 356 4.84 -0.97 27.08
N LEU A 357 5.51 0.09 26.62
CA LEU A 357 4.97 1.45 26.59
C LEU A 357 4.74 1.93 25.16
N THR A 358 3.71 2.73 24.95
CA THR A 358 3.49 3.44 23.69
C THR A 358 4.48 4.60 23.53
N VAL A 359 4.66 5.10 22.30
CA VAL A 359 5.49 6.29 22.01
C VAL A 359 5.05 7.48 22.87
N ALA A 360 3.74 7.74 22.99
CA ALA A 360 3.20 8.85 23.77
C ALA A 360 3.52 8.72 25.25
N ALA A 361 3.30 7.53 25.85
CA ALA A 361 3.59 7.27 27.25
C ALA A 361 5.10 7.37 27.55
N LEU A 362 5.94 6.85 26.64
CA LEU A 362 7.39 6.92 26.78
C LEU A 362 7.88 8.36 26.67
N ARG A 363 7.39 9.13 25.70
CA ARG A 363 7.70 10.56 25.52
C ARG A 363 7.39 11.37 26.79
N GLN A 364 6.21 11.17 27.37
CA GLN A 364 5.81 11.83 28.61
C GLN A 364 6.75 11.45 29.77
N ARG A 365 7.06 10.15 29.93
CA ARG A 365 7.94 9.64 30.99
C ARG A 365 9.37 10.18 30.87
N LEU A 366 9.89 10.26 29.67
CA LEU A 366 11.25 10.73 29.38
C LEU A 366 11.36 12.26 29.32
N LYS A 367 10.22 12.99 29.28
CA LYS A 367 10.14 14.45 29.14
C LYS A 367 10.88 14.97 27.90
N LEU A 368 10.74 14.24 26.77
CA LEU A 368 11.34 14.61 25.50
C LEU A 368 10.32 15.28 24.58
N SER A 369 10.67 16.37 23.94
CA SER A 369 9.92 16.93 22.82
C SER A 369 10.19 16.13 21.53
N GLU A 370 9.30 16.28 20.52
CA GLU A 370 9.46 15.61 19.23
C GLU A 370 10.47 16.32 18.34
N GLY A 371 11.21 15.55 17.51
CA GLY A 371 12.13 16.06 16.50
C GLY A 371 13.60 16.03 16.93
N GLY A 372 14.42 16.86 16.29
CA GLY A 372 15.88 16.91 16.47
C GLY A 372 16.61 15.78 15.73
N SER A 373 17.93 15.74 15.92
CA SER A 373 18.83 14.76 15.28
C SER A 373 18.96 13.43 16.03
N ASN A 374 18.49 13.37 17.27
CA ASN A 374 18.55 12.17 18.10
C ASN A 374 17.34 11.25 17.85
N TYR A 375 17.59 9.96 17.85
CA TYR A 375 16.59 8.90 17.79
C TYR A 375 16.71 8.03 19.04
N VAL A 376 15.56 7.68 19.62
CA VAL A 376 15.49 6.78 20.78
C VAL A 376 14.65 5.58 20.40
N PHE A 377 15.27 4.41 20.32
CA PHE A 377 14.58 3.16 20.06
C PHE A 377 14.36 2.41 21.38
N ALA A 378 13.10 2.23 21.75
CA ALA A 378 12.73 1.44 22.91
C ALA A 378 12.42 0.01 22.47
N THR A 379 13.17 -0.96 23.00
CA THR A 379 13.01 -2.37 22.61
C THR A 379 13.31 -3.31 23.78
N THR A 380 13.02 -4.60 23.58
CA THR A 380 13.40 -5.67 24.50
C THR A 380 14.41 -6.56 23.79
N LEU A 381 15.59 -6.77 24.40
CA LEU A 381 16.64 -7.64 23.89
C LEU A 381 16.26 -9.12 23.98
N ALA A 382 17.04 -10.00 23.35
CA ALA A 382 16.86 -11.45 23.44
C ALA A 382 16.98 -11.97 24.88
N SER A 383 17.74 -11.30 25.75
CA SER A 383 17.83 -11.57 27.18
C SER A 383 16.54 -11.27 27.97
N GLY A 384 15.57 -10.57 27.38
CA GLY A 384 14.39 -10.04 28.07
C GLY A 384 14.60 -8.65 28.70
N GLU A 385 15.80 -8.11 28.62
CA GLU A 385 16.12 -6.77 29.12
C GLU A 385 15.47 -5.69 28.28
N LYS A 386 14.85 -4.71 28.96
CA LYS A 386 14.25 -3.53 28.33
C LYS A 386 15.27 -2.42 28.22
N ILE A 387 15.53 -1.97 27.00
CA ILE A 387 16.59 -1.03 26.69
C ILE A 387 16.07 0.16 25.86
N LEU A 388 16.65 1.32 26.08
CA LEU A 388 16.57 2.49 25.23
C LEU A 388 17.89 2.66 24.49
N ILE A 389 17.86 2.62 23.17
CA ILE A 389 19.03 2.81 22.31
C ILE A 389 18.99 4.23 21.79
N VAL A 390 20.01 5.02 22.09
CA VAL A 390 20.20 6.37 21.55
C VAL A 390 21.05 6.27 20.30
N ALA A 391 20.54 6.81 19.21
CA ALA A 391 21.20 6.76 17.93
C ALA A 391 21.09 8.07 17.16
N THR A 392 21.99 8.28 16.21
CA THR A 392 21.99 9.40 15.26
C THR A 392 21.97 8.91 13.84
N ARG A 393 21.48 9.72 12.93
CA ARG A 393 21.39 9.38 11.50
C ARG A 393 22.63 9.87 10.76
#